data_e17b01eba8ed4b5e4f429892df4573d1
#
_entry.id   e17b01eba8ed4b5e4f429892df4573d1
#
_cell.length_a   1.000
_cell.length_b   1.000
_cell.length_c   1.000
_cell.angle_alpha   90.00
_cell.angle_beta   90.00
_cell.angle_gamma   90.00
#
_symmetry.space_group_name_H-M   'P 1'
#
loop_
_entity.id
_entity.type
_entity.pdbx_description
1 polymer ?
#
loop_
_entity_poly.entity_id
_entity_poly.type
_entity_poly.pdbx_seq_one_letter_code
_entity_poly.pdbx_strand_id
1 'polypeptide(L)'
;MSRVAELLAELVAIPTHQAGPDGKGGNERALCDHLAPLLRARGADDVIVADAVRTDGSPGAYVFARWGTPRRIINAHVDTVPANAGWSRDPWQPHITSGKVFGLGSSDTKGAIAATLVALEESRPTNAGVLFSGDEEAGSRVMHAFLDTPHARDIKQVIVCEPTARTAGIAHRGVIGQHATLEGMGGHSSKADFMPKPIAKLARLAVALDDLGVARLHDGPPGMTGICLNIAGLSGGVAFNVIPQRGQLEWSLRPYPGFDRARWDADVAAAIRAVDPAIQLATTVDHAPFRCEALADAVRPFVSNVGALDFWTEAALYEQHGIDAVVIGPGDIGQAHAADEFVTLDDLEWAVALYRSLLATA
;
A
#
# COMPACT_ATOMS: atom_id res chain seq x y z
N MET A 1 0.36 -9.82 30.97
CA MET A 1 0.48 -9.07 29.70
C MET A 1 -0.55 -9.70 28.77
N SER A 2 -1.19 -8.93 27.90
CA SER A 2 -2.16 -9.50 26.96
C SER A 2 -1.42 -10.39 25.94
N ARG A 3 -1.99 -11.55 25.58
CA ARG A 3 -1.39 -12.51 24.64
C ARG A 3 -1.09 -11.87 23.28
N VAL A 4 -1.99 -11.00 22.80
CA VAL A 4 -1.80 -10.30 21.52
C VAL A 4 -0.63 -9.32 21.59
N ALA A 5 -0.41 -8.65 22.74
CA ALA A 5 0.72 -7.75 22.91
C ALA A 5 2.07 -8.48 22.96
N GLU A 6 2.10 -9.68 23.55
CA GLU A 6 3.31 -10.52 23.56
C GLU A 6 3.68 -10.96 22.15
N LEU A 7 2.71 -11.48 21.37
CA LEU A 7 2.91 -11.87 19.98
C LEU A 7 3.34 -10.67 19.12
N LEU A 8 2.68 -9.52 19.28
CA LEU A 8 3.08 -8.31 18.55
C LEU A 8 4.52 -7.93 18.84
N ALA A 9 4.94 -7.99 20.11
CA ALA A 9 6.31 -7.70 20.48
C ALA A 9 7.32 -8.66 19.80
N GLU A 10 6.99 -9.95 19.71
CA GLU A 10 7.82 -10.93 18.98
C GLU A 10 7.93 -10.56 17.49
N LEU A 11 6.83 -10.14 16.84
CA LEU A 11 6.81 -9.81 15.41
C LEU A 11 7.53 -8.50 15.11
N VAL A 12 7.39 -7.47 15.96
CA VAL A 12 8.10 -6.19 15.80
C VAL A 12 9.60 -6.38 15.89
N ALA A 13 10.09 -7.28 16.75
CA ALA A 13 11.51 -7.56 16.91
C ALA A 13 12.18 -8.21 15.69
N ILE A 14 11.41 -8.61 14.68
CA ILE A 14 11.94 -9.13 13.40
C ILE A 14 11.88 -7.99 12.36
N PRO A 15 13.02 -7.38 11.97
CA PRO A 15 13.01 -6.28 11.01
C PRO A 15 12.61 -6.76 9.60
N THR A 16 11.62 -6.10 9.00
CA THR A 16 11.09 -6.41 7.66
C THR A 16 10.94 -5.17 6.78
N HIS A 17 11.63 -4.09 7.15
CA HIS A 17 11.52 -2.81 6.45
C HIS A 17 12.08 -2.86 5.04
N GLN A 18 11.52 -2.05 4.17
CA GLN A 18 12.04 -1.80 2.82
C GLN A 18 13.48 -1.25 2.91
N ALA A 19 14.26 -1.40 1.82
CA ALA A 19 15.62 -0.89 1.83
C ALA A 19 15.61 0.64 1.98
N GLY A 20 16.32 1.13 3.00
CA GLY A 20 16.52 2.55 3.22
C GLY A 20 17.56 3.16 2.26
N PRO A 21 17.86 4.45 2.40
CA PRO A 21 18.86 5.15 1.57
C PRO A 21 20.27 4.55 1.64
N ASP A 22 20.57 3.80 2.71
CA ASP A 22 21.84 3.08 2.89
C ASP A 22 21.87 1.70 2.20
N GLY A 23 20.79 1.33 1.51
CA GLY A 23 20.64 0.06 0.81
C GLY A 23 20.40 -1.13 1.73
N LYS A 24 20.20 -0.91 3.05
CA LYS A 24 19.89 -1.98 4.00
C LYS A 24 18.39 -2.07 4.18
N GLY A 25 17.88 -3.28 4.07
CA GLY A 25 16.49 -3.63 4.32
C GLY A 25 16.38 -4.75 5.36
N GLY A 26 15.17 -4.96 5.84
CA GLY A 26 14.80 -6.11 6.66
C GLY A 26 14.66 -7.36 5.82
N ASN A 27 14.13 -8.42 6.44
CA ASN A 27 13.98 -9.73 5.82
C ASN A 27 12.55 -10.26 6.00
N GLU A 28 11.70 -10.05 5.01
CA GLU A 28 10.31 -10.56 4.97
C GLU A 28 10.26 -12.08 5.14
N ARG A 29 11.20 -12.80 4.48
CA ARG A 29 11.29 -14.25 4.56
C ARG A 29 11.53 -14.72 5.99
N ALA A 30 12.35 -14.02 6.78
CA ALA A 30 12.58 -14.36 8.18
C ALA A 30 11.29 -14.28 9.01
N LEU A 31 10.44 -13.28 8.77
CA LEU A 31 9.14 -13.18 9.44
C LEU A 31 8.18 -14.28 8.95
N CYS A 32 8.12 -14.56 7.65
CA CYS A 32 7.31 -15.65 7.12
C CYS A 32 7.73 -17.01 7.70
N ASP A 33 9.04 -17.28 7.82
CA ASP A 33 9.58 -18.51 8.43
C ASP A 33 9.25 -18.60 9.94
N HIS A 34 9.22 -17.45 10.65
CA HIS A 34 8.78 -17.38 12.04
C HIS A 34 7.26 -17.64 12.20
N LEU A 35 6.44 -17.13 11.27
CA LEU A 35 4.98 -17.29 11.30
C LEU A 35 4.53 -18.73 10.95
N ALA A 36 5.24 -19.43 10.09
CA ALA A 36 4.85 -20.75 9.62
C ALA A 36 4.68 -21.80 10.75
N PRO A 37 5.60 -21.97 11.71
CA PRO A 37 5.37 -22.90 12.83
C PRO A 37 4.23 -22.44 13.75
N LEU A 38 4.00 -21.13 13.91
CA LEU A 38 2.89 -20.62 14.70
C LEU A 38 1.53 -20.97 14.07
N LEU A 39 1.43 -20.91 12.73
CA LEU A 39 0.23 -21.29 11.98
C LEU A 39 -0.01 -22.81 12.04
N ARG A 40 1.04 -23.64 11.91
CA ARG A 40 0.94 -25.10 12.09
C ARG A 40 0.48 -25.47 13.49
N ALA A 41 1.00 -24.81 14.53
CA ALA A 41 0.60 -25.05 15.92
C ALA A 41 -0.90 -24.70 16.16
N ARG A 42 -1.51 -23.86 15.30
CA ARG A 42 -2.93 -23.54 15.32
C ARG A 42 -3.79 -24.46 14.46
N GLY A 43 -3.21 -25.56 14.00
CA GLY A 43 -3.91 -26.63 13.31
C GLY A 43 -4.18 -26.37 11.83
N ALA A 44 -3.41 -25.52 11.17
CA ALA A 44 -3.50 -25.36 9.72
C ALA A 44 -3.24 -26.67 8.99
N ASP A 45 -4.10 -27.03 8.03
CA ASP A 45 -3.95 -28.23 7.20
C ASP A 45 -2.78 -28.10 6.22
N ASP A 46 -2.50 -26.86 5.80
CA ASP A 46 -1.40 -26.56 4.89
C ASP A 46 -0.80 -25.18 5.24
N VAL A 47 0.52 -25.09 5.19
CA VAL A 47 1.29 -23.85 5.43
C VAL A 47 2.41 -23.76 4.42
N ILE A 48 2.32 -22.81 3.54
CA ILE A 48 3.23 -22.56 2.43
C ILE A 48 4.00 -21.26 2.71
N VAL A 49 5.32 -21.34 2.75
CA VAL A 49 6.20 -20.15 2.69
C VAL A 49 6.83 -20.14 1.31
N ALA A 50 6.60 -19.08 0.57
CA ALA A 50 7.11 -18.95 -0.79
C ALA A 50 7.95 -17.68 -0.96
N ASP A 51 9.04 -17.83 -1.72
CA ASP A 51 9.82 -16.71 -2.18
C ASP A 51 9.14 -16.05 -3.39
N ALA A 52 9.24 -14.76 -3.49
CA ALA A 52 8.76 -13.96 -4.60
C ALA A 52 9.75 -12.84 -4.92
N VAL A 53 9.52 -12.12 -6.00
CA VAL A 53 10.33 -10.96 -6.38
C VAL A 53 9.55 -9.70 -6.05
N ARG A 54 10.15 -8.79 -5.28
CA ARG A 54 9.58 -7.50 -4.91
C ARG A 54 9.55 -6.54 -6.09
N THR A 55 8.86 -5.44 -5.93
CA THR A 55 8.74 -4.38 -6.94
C THR A 55 10.09 -3.79 -7.34
N ASP A 56 11.02 -3.67 -6.42
CA ASP A 56 12.40 -3.21 -6.66
C ASP A 56 13.33 -4.29 -7.25
N GLY A 57 12.83 -5.51 -7.46
CA GLY A 57 13.59 -6.66 -7.95
C GLY A 57 14.34 -7.45 -6.88
N SER A 58 14.32 -7.04 -5.63
CA SER A 58 14.94 -7.75 -4.51
C SER A 58 14.10 -8.98 -4.08
N PRO A 59 14.65 -9.89 -3.25
CA PRO A 59 13.89 -11.00 -2.69
C PRO A 59 12.79 -10.54 -1.75
N GLY A 60 11.58 -11.06 -1.95
CA GLY A 60 10.42 -10.93 -1.09
C GLY A 60 9.84 -12.30 -0.74
N ALA A 61 8.84 -12.34 0.12
CA ALA A 61 8.21 -13.58 0.53
C ALA A 61 6.76 -13.37 0.98
N TYR A 62 6.01 -14.48 0.98
CA TYR A 62 4.73 -14.55 1.67
C TYR A 62 4.58 -15.88 2.41
N VAL A 63 3.69 -15.92 3.40
CA VAL A 63 3.21 -17.15 4.01
C VAL A 63 1.70 -17.25 3.87
N PHE A 64 1.23 -18.35 3.30
CA PHE A 64 -0.18 -18.69 3.20
C PHE A 64 -0.49 -19.92 4.06
N ALA A 65 -1.56 -19.86 4.83
CA ALA A 65 -2.03 -21.02 5.60
C ALA A 65 -3.54 -21.18 5.42
N ARG A 66 -3.98 -22.46 5.40
CA ARG A 66 -5.40 -22.80 5.25
C ARG A 66 -5.84 -23.90 6.19
N TRP A 67 -7.10 -23.81 6.56
CA TRP A 67 -7.91 -24.83 7.24
C TRP A 67 -9.05 -25.18 6.28
N GLY A 68 -9.15 -26.43 5.86
CA GLY A 68 -10.13 -26.85 4.85
C GLY A 68 -9.91 -26.21 3.47
N THR A 69 -10.98 -25.77 2.86
CA THR A 69 -10.99 -25.07 1.56
C THR A 69 -11.58 -23.67 1.74
N PRO A 70 -10.76 -22.68 2.12
CA PRO A 70 -11.22 -21.36 2.48
C PRO A 70 -11.81 -20.61 1.27
N ARG A 71 -12.97 -20.04 1.47
CA ARG A 71 -13.55 -19.04 0.55
C ARG A 71 -13.29 -17.61 1.01
N ARG A 72 -13.00 -17.44 2.29
CA ARG A 72 -12.61 -16.15 2.89
C ARG A 72 -11.23 -16.28 3.53
N ILE A 73 -10.40 -15.26 3.34
CA ILE A 73 -9.09 -15.16 4.00
C ILE A 73 -8.94 -13.82 4.72
N ILE A 74 -8.01 -13.79 5.67
CA ILE A 74 -7.48 -12.57 6.25
C ILE A 74 -6.11 -12.34 5.64
N ASN A 75 -5.87 -11.13 5.12
CA ASN A 75 -4.59 -10.71 4.55
C ASN A 75 -4.03 -9.54 5.37
N ALA A 76 -2.76 -9.60 5.69
CA ALA A 76 -1.98 -8.50 6.25
C ALA A 76 -0.58 -8.52 5.63
N HIS A 77 0.06 -7.37 5.50
CA HIS A 77 1.44 -7.35 5.01
C HIS A 77 2.46 -7.51 6.14
N VAL A 78 3.62 -8.09 5.81
CA VAL A 78 4.70 -8.36 6.75
C VAL A 78 5.80 -7.30 6.70
N ASP A 79 5.91 -6.59 5.59
CA ASP A 79 6.91 -5.54 5.40
C ASP A 79 6.49 -4.23 6.10
N THR A 80 7.44 -3.32 6.20
CA THR A 80 7.23 -1.97 6.73
C THR A 80 8.07 -1.00 5.93
N VAL A 81 7.75 0.28 6.00
CA VAL A 81 8.64 1.35 5.54
C VAL A 81 9.96 1.36 6.32
N PRO A 82 11.04 2.00 5.81
CA PRO A 82 12.22 2.30 6.61
C PRO A 82 11.88 3.18 7.80
N ALA A 83 12.58 2.98 8.93
CA ALA A 83 12.39 3.83 10.10
C ALA A 83 12.74 5.29 9.78
N ASN A 84 11.80 6.20 10.03
CA ASN A 84 12.02 7.64 9.90
C ASN A 84 12.99 8.17 10.96
N ALA A 85 13.55 9.35 10.73
CA ALA A 85 14.25 10.09 11.76
C ALA A 85 13.28 10.52 12.88
N GLY A 86 13.76 10.62 14.12
CA GLY A 86 12.97 11.12 15.23
C GLY A 86 12.43 10.06 16.19
N TRP A 87 12.68 8.78 15.96
CA TRP A 87 12.38 7.73 16.92
C TRP A 87 13.09 8.00 18.26
N SER A 88 12.32 8.01 19.33
CA SER A 88 12.87 8.19 20.69
C SER A 88 13.55 6.93 21.23
N ARG A 89 13.30 5.76 20.60
CA ARG A 89 13.81 4.43 20.95
C ARG A 89 14.13 3.65 19.67
N ASP A 90 14.79 2.50 19.82
CA ASP A 90 15.01 1.57 18.72
C ASP A 90 13.66 1.07 18.18
N PRO A 91 13.32 1.28 16.91
CA PRO A 91 12.03 0.91 16.32
C PRO A 91 11.76 -0.60 16.31
N TRP A 92 12.78 -1.43 16.41
CA TRP A 92 12.67 -2.90 16.47
C TRP A 92 12.77 -3.47 17.89
N GLN A 93 12.84 -2.62 18.92
CA GLN A 93 12.73 -3.01 20.31
C GLN A 93 11.35 -2.63 20.86
N PRO A 94 10.37 -3.55 20.81
CA PRO A 94 9.00 -3.23 21.19
C PRO A 94 8.92 -2.79 22.64
N HIS A 95 8.12 -1.76 22.91
CA HIS A 95 7.93 -1.22 24.25
C HIS A 95 6.44 -1.15 24.59
N ILE A 96 6.05 -1.84 25.66
CA ILE A 96 4.65 -1.89 26.10
C ILE A 96 4.51 -1.00 27.34
N THR A 97 3.76 0.08 27.19
CA THR A 97 3.49 1.03 28.29
C THR A 97 2.18 1.77 28.06
N SER A 98 1.51 2.17 29.14
CA SER A 98 0.30 3.01 29.10
C SER A 98 -0.80 2.48 28.15
N GLY A 99 -0.98 1.16 28.08
CA GLY A 99 -1.99 0.56 27.20
C GLY A 99 -1.64 0.59 25.71
N LYS A 100 -0.36 0.77 25.35
CA LYS A 100 0.14 0.84 23.97
C LYS A 100 1.31 -0.10 23.78
N VAL A 101 1.45 -0.62 22.55
CA VAL A 101 2.63 -1.34 22.07
C VAL A 101 3.32 -0.45 21.04
N PHE A 102 4.52 0.01 21.35
CA PHE A 102 5.35 0.84 20.47
C PHE A 102 6.31 -0.03 19.65
N GLY A 103 6.54 0.32 18.41
CA GLY A 103 7.53 -0.28 17.51
C GLY A 103 7.10 -0.17 16.05
N LEU A 104 8.05 -0.21 15.15
CA LEU A 104 7.81 -0.09 13.71
C LEU A 104 6.98 -1.29 13.19
N GLY A 105 5.89 -1.00 12.50
CA GLY A 105 4.91 -2.00 12.05
C GLY A 105 3.91 -2.41 13.13
N SER A 106 3.92 -1.80 14.32
CA SER A 106 2.96 -2.16 15.38
C SER A 106 1.51 -1.82 14.99
N SER A 107 1.29 -0.73 14.26
CA SER A 107 0.03 -0.34 13.66
C SER A 107 -0.07 -0.85 12.23
N ASP A 108 1.02 -0.78 11.47
CA ASP A 108 1.05 -0.99 10.02
C ASP A 108 2.02 -2.14 9.62
N THR A 109 1.61 -3.44 9.58
CA THR A 109 0.34 -4.06 10.00
C THR A 109 0.56 -5.29 10.88
N LYS A 110 1.74 -5.41 11.56
CA LYS A 110 2.07 -6.57 12.43
C LYS A 110 1.09 -6.73 13.59
N GLY A 111 0.43 -5.62 14.02
CA GLY A 111 -0.66 -5.67 15.00
C GLY A 111 -1.83 -6.53 14.53
N ALA A 112 -2.20 -6.40 13.26
CA ALA A 112 -3.24 -7.22 12.64
C ALA A 112 -2.80 -8.70 12.55
N ILE A 113 -1.53 -8.98 12.23
CA ILE A 113 -0.98 -10.35 12.22
C ILE A 113 -1.09 -10.96 13.62
N ALA A 114 -0.66 -10.25 14.67
CA ALA A 114 -0.73 -10.72 16.04
C ALA A 114 -2.19 -10.99 16.47
N ALA A 115 -3.12 -10.09 16.15
CA ALA A 115 -4.54 -10.26 16.42
C ALA A 115 -5.13 -11.47 15.69
N THR A 116 -4.75 -11.68 14.42
CA THR A 116 -5.15 -12.85 13.63
C THR A 116 -4.65 -14.15 14.25
N LEU A 117 -3.41 -14.20 14.72
CA LEU A 117 -2.83 -15.38 15.38
C LEU A 117 -3.59 -15.72 16.68
N VAL A 118 -3.98 -14.73 17.49
CA VAL A 118 -4.79 -14.96 18.71
C VAL A 118 -6.20 -15.40 18.34
N ALA A 119 -6.82 -14.77 17.34
CA ALA A 119 -8.15 -15.16 16.87
C ALA A 119 -8.18 -16.63 16.38
N LEU A 120 -7.13 -17.10 15.72
CA LEU A 120 -6.97 -18.51 15.30
C LEU A 120 -6.80 -19.47 16.51
N GLU A 121 -6.06 -19.07 17.55
CA GLU A 121 -5.95 -19.84 18.79
C GLU A 121 -7.32 -20.06 19.45
N GLU A 122 -8.16 -19.03 19.47
CA GLU A 122 -9.45 -19.04 20.13
C GLU A 122 -10.56 -19.70 19.31
N SER A 123 -10.58 -19.46 17.97
CA SER A 123 -11.68 -19.92 17.09
C SER A 123 -11.52 -21.35 16.63
N ARG A 124 -10.29 -21.85 16.45
CA ARG A 124 -9.96 -23.16 15.87
C ARG A 124 -10.80 -23.43 14.60
N PRO A 125 -10.64 -22.60 13.56
CA PRO A 125 -11.48 -22.69 12.38
C PRO A 125 -11.28 -24.03 11.65
N THR A 126 -12.33 -24.50 10.97
CA THR A 126 -12.29 -25.68 10.09
C THR A 126 -12.34 -25.29 8.61
N ASN A 127 -12.62 -24.03 8.31
CA ASN A 127 -12.67 -23.53 6.95
C ASN A 127 -12.26 -22.04 6.96
N ALA A 128 -10.97 -21.76 6.89
CA ALA A 128 -10.41 -20.39 6.91
C ALA A 128 -9.07 -20.34 6.21
N GLY A 129 -8.62 -19.16 5.84
CA GLY A 129 -7.29 -18.93 5.31
C GLY A 129 -6.69 -17.63 5.82
N VAL A 130 -5.38 -17.58 5.86
CA VAL A 130 -4.63 -16.35 6.11
C VAL A 130 -3.50 -16.23 5.09
N LEU A 131 -3.25 -15.01 4.63
CA LEU A 131 -2.12 -14.65 3.80
C LEU A 131 -1.37 -13.51 4.49
N PHE A 132 -0.07 -13.70 4.72
CA PHE A 132 0.79 -12.62 5.16
C PHE A 132 1.84 -12.39 4.07
N SER A 133 1.71 -11.24 3.37
CA SER A 133 2.43 -10.88 2.14
C SER A 133 3.48 -9.80 2.39
N GLY A 134 4.58 -9.84 1.66
CA GLY A 134 5.57 -8.76 1.63
C GLY A 134 5.31 -7.77 0.50
N ASP A 135 6.14 -6.70 0.43
CA ASP A 135 6.20 -5.72 -0.65
C ASP A 135 4.98 -4.79 -0.78
N GLU A 136 4.09 -4.74 0.21
CA GLU A 136 2.95 -3.84 0.16
C GLU A 136 3.39 -2.38 0.06
N GLU A 137 4.33 -2.00 0.90
CA GLU A 137 4.88 -0.64 1.06
C GLU A 137 5.68 -0.14 -0.17
N ALA A 138 5.95 -1.03 -1.14
CA ALA A 138 6.73 -0.68 -2.33
C ALA A 138 6.01 -0.96 -3.66
N GLY A 139 4.85 -1.68 -3.66
CA GLY A 139 4.09 -1.91 -4.88
C GLY A 139 3.46 -3.28 -5.05
N SER A 140 3.46 -4.12 -4.01
CA SER A 140 2.68 -5.37 -3.89
C SER A 140 2.92 -6.41 -4.99
N ARG A 141 4.12 -6.47 -5.57
CA ARG A 141 4.43 -7.48 -6.58
C ARG A 141 4.41 -8.90 -6.01
N VAL A 142 4.72 -9.05 -4.71
CA VAL A 142 4.61 -10.33 -3.99
C VAL A 142 3.17 -10.81 -3.95
N MET A 143 2.19 -9.90 -3.79
CA MET A 143 0.77 -10.24 -3.85
C MET A 143 0.35 -10.78 -5.22
N HIS A 144 0.82 -10.19 -6.32
CA HIS A 144 0.56 -10.72 -7.67
C HIS A 144 1.06 -12.16 -7.80
N ALA A 145 2.26 -12.45 -7.26
CA ALA A 145 2.79 -13.82 -7.28
C ALA A 145 1.89 -14.83 -6.54
N PHE A 146 1.25 -14.42 -5.43
CA PHE A 146 0.26 -15.26 -4.74
C PHE A 146 -1.02 -15.42 -5.56
N LEU A 147 -1.57 -14.33 -6.09
CA LEU A 147 -2.85 -14.34 -6.84
C LEU A 147 -2.79 -15.21 -8.09
N ASP A 148 -1.61 -15.39 -8.69
CA ASP A 148 -1.39 -16.27 -9.84
C ASP A 148 -1.32 -17.76 -9.45
N THR A 149 -1.28 -18.11 -8.15
CA THR A 149 -1.20 -19.50 -7.70
C THR A 149 -2.55 -20.21 -7.74
N PRO A 150 -2.56 -21.56 -7.78
CA PRO A 150 -3.79 -22.34 -7.59
C PRO A 150 -4.51 -22.07 -6.26
N HIS A 151 -3.78 -21.65 -5.22
CA HIS A 151 -4.32 -21.40 -3.88
C HIS A 151 -5.28 -20.21 -3.84
N ALA A 152 -5.13 -19.24 -4.74
CA ALA A 152 -6.02 -18.08 -4.82
C ALA A 152 -7.36 -18.37 -5.52
N ARG A 153 -7.48 -19.46 -6.28
CA ARG A 153 -8.65 -19.71 -7.19
C ARG A 153 -9.99 -19.84 -6.48
N ASP A 154 -9.99 -20.47 -5.30
CA ASP A 154 -11.20 -20.73 -4.54
C ASP A 154 -11.57 -19.60 -3.58
N ILE A 155 -10.69 -18.64 -3.38
CA ILE A 155 -10.90 -17.46 -2.56
C ILE A 155 -11.92 -16.56 -3.25
N LYS A 156 -12.94 -16.13 -2.49
CA LYS A 156 -14.02 -15.25 -2.95
C LYS A 156 -14.11 -13.97 -2.14
N GLN A 157 -13.55 -13.99 -0.93
CA GLN A 157 -13.65 -12.88 0.01
C GLN A 157 -12.32 -12.69 0.75
N VAL A 158 -11.96 -11.44 1.00
CA VAL A 158 -10.76 -11.11 1.77
C VAL A 158 -11.03 -9.96 2.74
N ILE A 159 -10.44 -10.08 3.93
CA ILE A 159 -10.31 -9.00 4.89
C ILE A 159 -8.88 -8.49 4.76
N VAL A 160 -8.69 -7.33 4.17
CA VAL A 160 -7.38 -6.68 4.06
C VAL A 160 -7.15 -5.86 5.32
N CYS A 161 -6.10 -6.18 6.04
CA CYS A 161 -5.83 -5.61 7.36
C CYS A 161 -4.94 -4.37 7.24
N GLU A 162 -5.54 -3.20 7.54
CA GLU A 162 -4.86 -1.92 7.56
C GLU A 162 -5.28 -1.10 8.79
N PRO A 163 -4.49 -0.11 9.24
CA PRO A 163 -4.83 0.72 10.40
C PRO A 163 -5.97 1.71 10.09
N THR A 164 -7.22 1.27 10.25
CA THR A 164 -8.40 2.01 9.78
C THR A 164 -9.17 2.74 10.88
N ALA A 165 -8.64 2.84 12.11
CA ALA A 165 -9.33 3.45 13.25
C ALA A 165 -10.78 2.93 13.41
N ARG A 166 -10.98 1.61 13.26
CA ARG A 166 -12.28 0.91 13.31
C ARG A 166 -13.30 1.40 12.26
N THR A 167 -12.84 1.92 11.13
CA THR A 167 -13.66 2.16 9.95
C THR A 167 -13.55 0.97 9.01
N ALA A 168 -14.66 0.46 8.51
CA ALA A 168 -14.61 -0.50 7.42
C ALA A 168 -14.46 0.23 6.09
N GLY A 169 -13.31 0.08 5.45
CA GLY A 169 -13.00 0.64 4.15
C GLY A 169 -13.64 -0.18 3.04
N ILE A 170 -14.63 0.41 2.35
CA ILE A 170 -15.31 -0.19 1.20
C ILE A 170 -14.92 0.47 -0.12
N ALA A 171 -14.08 1.49 -0.07
CA ALA A 171 -13.54 2.18 -1.22
C ALA A 171 -12.26 2.93 -0.85
N HIS A 172 -11.34 3.07 -1.80
CA HIS A 172 -10.21 3.98 -1.72
C HIS A 172 -9.76 4.44 -3.10
N ARG A 173 -8.95 5.50 -3.14
CA ARG A 173 -8.37 6.00 -4.37
C ARG A 173 -7.24 5.09 -4.86
N GLY A 174 -7.00 5.10 -6.17
CA GLY A 174 -5.78 4.57 -6.76
C GLY A 174 -4.60 5.55 -6.63
N VAL A 175 -3.48 5.16 -7.21
CA VAL A 175 -2.27 5.98 -7.32
C VAL A 175 -1.72 5.85 -8.73
N ILE A 176 -1.51 6.96 -9.43
CA ILE A 176 -0.79 6.99 -10.70
C ILE A 176 0.37 7.97 -10.54
N GLY A 177 1.58 7.48 -10.72
CA GLY A 177 2.80 8.27 -10.77
C GLY A 177 3.38 8.27 -12.19
N GLN A 178 3.63 9.45 -12.73
CA GLN A 178 4.14 9.62 -14.08
C GLN A 178 5.30 10.60 -14.10
N HIS A 179 6.20 10.42 -15.06
CA HIS A 179 7.22 11.41 -15.35
C HIS A 179 7.37 11.63 -16.85
N ALA A 180 7.66 12.88 -17.23
CA ALA A 180 7.97 13.27 -18.60
C ALA A 180 9.41 13.75 -18.68
N THR A 181 10.12 13.35 -19.73
CA THR A 181 11.47 13.81 -20.00
C THR A 181 11.54 14.44 -21.38
N LEU A 182 12.36 15.47 -21.50
CA LEU A 182 12.66 16.10 -22.78
C LEU A 182 14.16 16.36 -22.90
N GLU A 183 14.75 15.85 -23.96
CA GLU A 183 16.16 16.09 -24.29
C GLU A 183 16.32 17.43 -25.03
N GLY A 184 17.42 18.10 -24.75
CA GLY A 184 17.87 19.31 -25.41
C GLY A 184 19.28 19.13 -25.99
N MET A 185 19.87 20.20 -26.47
CA MET A 185 21.22 20.16 -27.06
C MET A 185 22.29 20.65 -26.09
N GLY A 186 21.90 21.35 -25.02
CA GLY A 186 22.84 22.09 -24.19
C GLY A 186 23.46 23.29 -24.91
N GLY A 187 24.28 24.06 -24.22
CA GLY A 187 25.01 25.16 -24.82
C GLY A 187 25.15 26.40 -23.93
N HIS A 188 25.77 27.42 -24.46
CA HIS A 188 25.94 28.68 -23.76
C HIS A 188 24.61 29.47 -23.75
N SER A 189 24.23 30.04 -22.63
CA SER A 189 22.92 30.73 -22.43
C SER A 189 22.72 31.92 -23.37
N SER A 190 23.79 32.58 -23.89
CA SER A 190 23.68 33.64 -24.90
C SER A 190 23.09 33.19 -26.25
N LYS A 191 22.93 31.88 -26.46
CA LYS A 191 22.32 31.29 -27.65
C LYS A 191 20.91 30.73 -27.38
N ALA A 192 20.37 30.96 -26.17
CA ALA A 192 19.12 30.36 -25.72
C ALA A 192 17.90 30.63 -26.62
N ASP A 193 17.87 31.77 -27.34
CA ASP A 193 16.75 32.10 -28.22
C ASP A 193 16.69 31.22 -29.48
N PHE A 194 17.79 30.55 -29.83
CA PHE A 194 17.93 29.72 -31.01
C PHE A 194 18.07 28.23 -30.68
N MET A 195 17.93 27.86 -29.39
CA MET A 195 18.16 26.50 -28.89
C MET A 195 16.92 25.89 -28.23
N PRO A 196 16.77 24.56 -28.24
CA PRO A 196 15.73 23.89 -27.47
C PRO A 196 15.82 24.24 -25.98
N LYS A 197 14.67 24.50 -25.36
CA LYS A 197 14.54 24.86 -23.93
C LYS A 197 13.71 23.80 -23.20
N PRO A 198 14.28 22.64 -22.86
CA PRO A 198 13.51 21.51 -22.31
C PRO A 198 12.74 21.86 -21.03
N ILE A 199 13.35 22.57 -20.07
CA ILE A 199 12.68 22.96 -18.83
C ILE A 199 11.50 23.90 -19.11
N ALA A 200 11.66 24.89 -20.00
CA ALA A 200 10.57 25.82 -20.32
C ALA A 200 9.37 25.14 -21.02
N LYS A 201 9.64 24.09 -21.83
CA LYS A 201 8.58 23.27 -22.43
C LYS A 201 7.90 22.40 -21.40
N LEU A 202 8.64 21.74 -20.52
CA LEU A 202 8.07 20.94 -19.43
C LEU A 202 7.29 21.79 -18.43
N ALA A 203 7.70 23.03 -18.17
CA ALA A 203 6.92 23.96 -17.37
C ALA A 203 5.55 24.27 -17.99
N ARG A 204 5.48 24.41 -19.34
CA ARG A 204 4.19 24.56 -20.03
C ARG A 204 3.34 23.29 -19.94
N LEU A 205 3.96 22.11 -20.02
CA LEU A 205 3.25 20.86 -19.80
C LEU A 205 2.73 20.78 -18.35
N ALA A 206 3.52 21.19 -17.34
CA ALA A 206 3.07 21.20 -15.96
C ALA A 206 1.81 22.07 -15.77
N VAL A 207 1.78 23.28 -16.36
CA VAL A 207 0.58 24.14 -16.35
C VAL A 207 -0.60 23.47 -17.05
N ALA A 208 -0.38 22.87 -18.22
CA ALA A 208 -1.45 22.17 -18.94
C ALA A 208 -2.02 20.98 -18.15
N LEU A 209 -1.18 20.24 -17.43
CA LEU A 209 -1.63 19.15 -16.55
C LEU A 209 -2.41 19.70 -15.34
N ASP A 210 -1.96 20.79 -14.74
CA ASP A 210 -2.67 21.45 -13.64
C ASP A 210 -4.06 21.91 -14.08
N ASP A 211 -4.18 22.53 -15.27
CA ASP A 211 -5.46 22.91 -15.87
C ASP A 211 -6.39 21.69 -16.07
N LEU A 212 -5.84 20.53 -16.48
CA LEU A 212 -6.59 19.27 -16.57
C LEU A 212 -7.06 18.79 -15.19
N GLY A 213 -6.27 18.96 -14.15
CA GLY A 213 -6.63 18.69 -12.77
C GLY A 213 -7.76 19.59 -12.27
N VAL A 214 -7.63 20.90 -12.49
CA VAL A 214 -8.65 21.91 -12.14
C VAL A 214 -9.98 21.62 -12.83
N ALA A 215 -9.97 21.24 -14.11
CA ALA A 215 -11.18 20.89 -14.85
C ALA A 215 -11.92 19.67 -14.28
N ARG A 216 -11.26 18.86 -13.42
CA ARG A 216 -11.80 17.63 -12.83
C ARG A 216 -12.03 17.71 -11.31
N LEU A 217 -12.00 18.89 -10.71
CA LEU A 217 -12.18 19.08 -9.26
C LEU A 217 -13.51 18.53 -8.74
N HIS A 218 -14.54 18.48 -9.59
CA HIS A 218 -15.89 18.02 -9.22
C HIS A 218 -16.23 16.64 -9.79
N ASP A 219 -15.32 16.00 -10.52
CA ASP A 219 -15.52 14.64 -11.01
C ASP A 219 -15.39 13.64 -9.87
N GLY A 220 -16.12 12.52 -9.95
CA GLY A 220 -16.05 11.44 -8.98
C GLY A 220 -17.24 11.35 -8.03
N PRO A 221 -17.32 10.27 -7.24
CA PRO A 221 -18.40 10.05 -6.31
C PRO A 221 -18.34 10.98 -5.09
N PRO A 222 -19.45 11.18 -4.36
CA PRO A 222 -19.44 11.92 -3.09
C PRO A 222 -18.38 11.39 -2.14
N GLY A 223 -17.62 12.29 -1.52
CA GLY A 223 -16.50 11.96 -0.63
C GLY A 223 -15.17 11.63 -1.33
N MET A 224 -15.17 11.48 -2.68
CA MET A 224 -13.97 11.25 -3.48
C MET A 224 -13.92 12.13 -4.73
N THR A 225 -14.38 13.38 -4.66
CA THR A 225 -14.34 14.31 -5.79
C THR A 225 -12.92 14.75 -6.12
N GLY A 226 -12.68 15.04 -7.40
CA GLY A 226 -11.38 15.43 -7.94
C GLY A 226 -10.40 14.24 -8.05
N ILE A 227 -9.33 14.47 -8.79
CA ILE A 227 -8.29 13.44 -9.06
C ILE A 227 -7.03 13.66 -8.21
N CYS A 228 -7.02 14.66 -7.33
CA CYS A 228 -5.87 15.02 -6.47
C CYS A 228 -4.56 15.10 -7.28
N LEU A 229 -4.58 15.78 -8.43
CA LEU A 229 -3.37 15.97 -9.23
C LEU A 229 -2.34 16.78 -8.44
N ASN A 230 -1.10 16.29 -8.42
CA ASN A 230 0.03 16.93 -7.78
C ASN A 230 1.21 17.01 -8.75
N ILE A 231 1.66 18.19 -9.10
CA ILE A 231 2.94 18.40 -9.79
C ILE A 231 4.03 18.28 -8.74
N ALA A 232 4.75 17.15 -8.75
CA ALA A 232 5.68 16.76 -7.70
C ALA A 232 7.08 17.35 -7.89
N GLY A 233 7.50 17.56 -9.13
CA GLY A 233 8.83 18.07 -9.41
C GLY A 233 9.03 18.52 -10.83
N LEU A 234 9.85 19.57 -11.01
CA LEU A 234 10.38 20.01 -12.30
C LEU A 234 11.87 20.27 -12.11
N SER A 235 12.70 19.55 -12.85
CA SER A 235 14.14 19.59 -12.67
C SER A 235 14.91 19.62 -13.97
N GLY A 236 16.19 20.00 -13.90
CA GLY A 236 17.13 20.05 -15.00
C GLY A 236 18.08 21.25 -14.92
N GLY A 237 19.15 21.18 -15.74
CA GLY A 237 20.17 22.21 -15.77
C GLY A 237 21.23 22.03 -14.65
N VAL A 238 22.37 22.74 -14.83
CA VAL A 238 23.53 22.65 -13.92
C VAL A 238 24.02 24.04 -13.47
N ALA A 239 23.76 25.08 -14.28
CA ALA A 239 24.16 26.45 -13.99
C ALA A 239 23.32 27.45 -14.79
N PHE A 240 23.19 28.71 -14.31
CA PHE A 240 22.37 29.77 -14.95
C PHE A 240 22.86 30.16 -16.35
N ASN A 241 24.14 29.99 -16.66
CA ASN A 241 24.75 30.31 -17.94
C ASN A 241 24.87 29.14 -18.92
N VAL A 242 24.22 28.00 -18.59
CA VAL A 242 24.20 26.78 -19.41
C VAL A 242 22.76 26.45 -19.81
N ILE A 243 22.53 26.22 -21.09
CA ILE A 243 21.24 25.72 -21.59
C ILE A 243 21.14 24.24 -21.19
N PRO A 244 20.06 23.80 -20.52
CA PRO A 244 19.91 22.42 -20.10
C PRO A 244 19.92 21.42 -21.28
N GLN A 245 20.63 20.29 -21.10
CA GLN A 245 20.60 19.17 -22.05
C GLN A 245 19.38 18.27 -21.85
N ARG A 246 18.77 18.31 -20.66
CA ARG A 246 17.60 17.49 -20.30
C ARG A 246 16.76 18.24 -19.29
N GLY A 247 15.47 18.06 -19.36
CA GLY A 247 14.51 18.41 -18.33
C GLY A 247 13.68 17.18 -17.93
N GLN A 248 13.16 17.21 -16.72
CA GLN A 248 12.28 16.19 -16.18
C GLN A 248 11.13 16.85 -15.40
N LEU A 249 9.91 16.36 -15.59
CA LEU A 249 8.70 16.74 -14.89
C LEU A 249 8.08 15.50 -14.27
N GLU A 250 7.70 15.59 -13.01
CA GLU A 250 7.08 14.49 -12.25
C GLU A 250 5.74 14.94 -11.70
N TRP A 251 4.75 14.05 -11.76
CA TRP A 251 3.44 14.27 -11.17
C TRP A 251 2.79 12.98 -10.72
N SER A 252 1.81 13.12 -9.84
CA SER A 252 0.96 12.03 -9.42
C SER A 252 -0.50 12.44 -9.39
N LEU A 253 -1.39 11.47 -9.46
CA LEU A 253 -2.82 11.66 -9.22
C LEU A 253 -3.39 10.50 -8.42
N ARG A 254 -4.55 10.74 -7.79
CA ARG A 254 -5.27 9.76 -6.98
C ARG A 254 -6.65 9.51 -7.61
N PRO A 255 -6.74 8.62 -8.62
CA PRO A 255 -8.01 8.31 -9.28
C PRO A 255 -9.03 7.73 -8.30
N TYR A 256 -10.28 8.11 -8.46
CA TYR A 256 -11.42 7.56 -7.72
C TYR A 256 -12.01 6.32 -8.41
N PRO A 257 -12.78 5.47 -7.72
CA PRO A 257 -13.49 4.35 -8.35
C PRO A 257 -14.39 4.81 -9.50
N GLY A 258 -14.20 4.21 -10.68
CA GLY A 258 -14.88 4.61 -11.92
C GLY A 258 -14.17 5.72 -12.70
N PHE A 259 -12.94 6.08 -12.34
CA PHE A 259 -12.12 7.02 -13.11
C PHE A 259 -11.87 6.53 -14.54
N ASP A 260 -12.13 7.39 -15.53
CA ASP A 260 -11.85 7.09 -16.94
C ASP A 260 -10.37 7.29 -17.25
N ARG A 261 -9.60 6.23 -17.04
CA ARG A 261 -8.16 6.19 -17.30
C ARG A 261 -7.83 6.45 -18.76
N ALA A 262 -8.57 5.87 -19.68
CA ALA A 262 -8.30 6.02 -21.12
C ALA A 262 -8.45 7.48 -21.58
N ARG A 263 -9.46 8.16 -21.06
CA ARG A 263 -9.67 9.60 -21.33
C ARG A 263 -8.53 10.45 -20.73
N TRP A 264 -8.10 10.15 -19.50
CA TRP A 264 -6.96 10.83 -18.89
C TRP A 264 -5.69 10.68 -19.74
N ASP A 265 -5.36 9.47 -20.14
CA ASP A 265 -4.17 9.19 -20.94
C ASP A 265 -4.24 9.90 -22.31
N ALA A 266 -5.42 9.98 -22.92
CA ALA A 266 -5.64 10.72 -24.17
C ALA A 266 -5.42 12.22 -24.01
N ASP A 267 -5.92 12.81 -22.90
CA ASP A 267 -5.77 14.24 -22.57
C ASP A 267 -4.30 14.59 -22.29
N VAL A 268 -3.58 13.76 -21.53
CA VAL A 268 -2.13 13.90 -21.27
C VAL A 268 -1.35 13.82 -22.57
N ALA A 269 -1.65 12.84 -23.43
CA ALA A 269 -1.01 12.68 -24.74
C ALA A 269 -1.30 13.89 -25.66
N ALA A 270 -2.49 14.48 -25.59
CA ALA A 270 -2.83 15.71 -26.33
C ALA A 270 -2.03 16.93 -25.81
N ALA A 271 -1.91 17.08 -24.48
CA ALA A 271 -1.11 18.13 -23.88
C ALA A 271 0.38 18.02 -24.25
N ILE A 272 0.92 16.82 -24.24
CA ILE A 272 2.29 16.53 -24.68
C ILE A 272 2.48 16.94 -26.15
N ARG A 273 1.61 16.49 -27.05
CA ARG A 273 1.70 16.85 -28.47
C ARG A 273 1.60 18.35 -28.71
N ALA A 274 0.77 19.04 -27.95
CA ALA A 274 0.61 20.50 -28.08
C ALA A 274 1.86 21.27 -27.62
N VAL A 275 2.59 20.77 -26.62
CA VAL A 275 3.81 21.40 -26.12
C VAL A 275 5.03 21.01 -26.95
N ASP A 276 5.29 19.71 -27.05
CA ASP A 276 6.37 19.15 -27.86
C ASP A 276 6.19 17.64 -28.01
N PRO A 277 6.02 17.11 -29.24
CA PRO A 277 5.86 15.65 -29.46
C PRO A 277 7.11 14.82 -29.13
N ALA A 278 8.28 15.44 -28.93
CA ALA A 278 9.50 14.77 -28.50
C ALA A 278 9.53 14.45 -27.01
N ILE A 279 8.58 14.95 -26.21
CA ILE A 279 8.47 14.62 -24.78
C ILE A 279 8.17 13.12 -24.65
N GLN A 280 8.99 12.44 -23.86
CA GLN A 280 8.82 11.04 -23.51
C GLN A 280 8.10 10.93 -22.17
N LEU A 281 7.01 10.14 -22.16
CA LEU A 281 6.22 9.85 -20.97
C LEU A 281 6.51 8.43 -20.47
N ALA A 282 6.66 8.27 -19.16
CA ALA A 282 6.67 6.97 -18.51
C ALA A 282 5.77 6.98 -17.27
N THR A 283 5.09 5.87 -17.02
CA THR A 283 4.32 5.61 -15.80
C THR A 283 5.17 4.77 -14.87
N THR A 284 5.40 5.23 -13.66
CA THR A 284 6.24 4.56 -12.63
C THR A 284 5.42 3.86 -11.57
N VAL A 285 4.20 4.37 -11.31
CA VAL A 285 3.23 3.79 -10.38
C VAL A 285 1.88 3.74 -11.08
N ASP A 286 1.18 2.63 -10.96
CA ASP A 286 -0.15 2.44 -11.56
C ASP A 286 -0.97 1.47 -10.72
N HIS A 287 -1.58 2.00 -9.67
CA HIS A 287 -2.44 1.26 -8.78
C HIS A 287 -3.89 1.71 -8.97
N ALA A 288 -4.76 0.74 -9.29
CA ALA A 288 -6.18 1.00 -9.49
C ALA A 288 -6.87 1.48 -8.19
N PRO A 289 -7.94 2.27 -8.27
CA PRO A 289 -8.82 2.50 -7.15
C PRO A 289 -9.60 1.22 -6.80
N PHE A 290 -10.22 1.20 -5.62
CA PHE A 290 -10.99 0.10 -5.08
C PHE A 290 -12.40 0.54 -4.69
N ARG A 291 -13.41 -0.31 -4.93
CA ARG A 291 -14.75 -0.19 -4.36
C ARG A 291 -15.46 -1.54 -4.29
N CYS A 292 -15.74 -2.02 -3.08
CA CYS A 292 -16.50 -3.23 -2.84
C CYS A 292 -17.35 -3.08 -1.57
N GLU A 293 -18.66 -3.31 -1.67
CA GLU A 293 -19.61 -3.22 -0.56
C GLU A 293 -20.05 -4.59 -0.03
N ALA A 294 -19.64 -5.69 -0.69
CA ALA A 294 -20.14 -7.03 -0.44
C ALA A 294 -19.94 -7.54 1.00
N LEU A 295 -18.88 -7.08 1.68
CA LEU A 295 -18.56 -7.50 3.05
C LEU A 295 -18.93 -6.46 4.12
N ALA A 296 -19.53 -5.32 3.74
CA ALA A 296 -19.86 -4.24 4.67
C ALA A 296 -20.73 -4.71 5.84
N ASP A 297 -21.78 -5.51 5.57
CA ASP A 297 -22.68 -5.98 6.60
C ASP A 297 -22.03 -7.00 7.55
N ALA A 298 -21.09 -7.80 7.07
CA ALA A 298 -20.36 -8.77 7.91
C ALA A 298 -19.49 -8.10 8.97
N VAL A 299 -18.95 -6.92 8.68
CA VAL A 299 -18.08 -6.17 9.60
C VAL A 299 -18.81 -5.08 10.38
N ARG A 300 -20.02 -4.68 9.94
CA ARG A 300 -20.83 -3.61 10.55
C ARG A 300 -20.99 -3.68 12.08
N PRO A 301 -21.18 -4.86 12.71
CA PRO A 301 -21.30 -4.94 14.17
C PRO A 301 -20.04 -4.53 14.94
N PHE A 302 -18.90 -4.47 14.28
CA PHE A 302 -17.58 -4.22 14.91
C PHE A 302 -17.04 -2.82 14.65
N VAL A 303 -17.65 -2.05 13.74
CA VAL A 303 -17.10 -0.79 13.26
C VAL A 303 -17.91 0.41 13.71
N SER A 304 -17.22 1.55 13.83
CA SER A 304 -17.86 2.84 14.09
C SER A 304 -18.40 3.48 12.81
N ASN A 305 -17.79 3.15 11.66
CA ASN A 305 -18.13 3.72 10.36
C ASN A 305 -17.88 2.71 9.22
N VAL A 306 -18.58 2.91 8.11
CA VAL A 306 -18.36 2.23 6.82
C VAL A 306 -18.20 3.32 5.77
N GLY A 307 -17.08 3.34 5.05
CA GLY A 307 -16.83 4.44 4.12
C GLY A 307 -15.56 4.28 3.30
N ALA A 308 -15.13 5.38 2.72
CA ALA A 308 -13.91 5.47 1.95
C ALA A 308 -12.69 5.67 2.85
N LEU A 309 -11.55 5.17 2.38
CA LEU A 309 -10.22 5.42 2.97
C LEU A 309 -9.43 6.38 2.08
N ASP A 310 -8.51 7.13 2.70
CA ASP A 310 -7.70 8.12 2.00
C ASP A 310 -6.37 7.55 1.45
N PHE A 311 -6.09 6.28 1.72
CA PHE A 311 -4.88 5.58 1.30
C PHE A 311 -5.20 4.37 0.42
N TRP A 312 -4.22 3.93 -0.37
CA TRP A 312 -4.33 2.74 -1.22
C TRP A 312 -4.02 1.49 -0.40
N THR A 313 -4.59 0.36 -0.79
CA THR A 313 -4.36 -0.96 -0.16
C THR A 313 -4.41 -2.08 -1.19
N GLU A 314 -3.93 -3.26 -0.85
CA GLU A 314 -4.02 -4.47 -1.67
C GLU A 314 -5.46 -4.93 -2.00
N ALA A 315 -6.48 -4.34 -1.36
CA ALA A 315 -7.89 -4.62 -1.69
C ALA A 315 -8.21 -4.37 -3.18
N ALA A 316 -7.54 -3.40 -3.81
CA ALA A 316 -7.69 -3.14 -5.24
C ALA A 316 -7.20 -4.31 -6.11
N LEU A 317 -6.16 -5.03 -5.69
CA LEU A 317 -5.63 -6.19 -6.42
C LEU A 317 -6.60 -7.37 -6.33
N TYR A 318 -7.22 -7.58 -5.18
CA TYR A 318 -8.26 -8.60 -5.01
C TYR A 318 -9.49 -8.31 -5.87
N GLU A 319 -9.97 -7.07 -5.88
CA GLU A 319 -11.10 -6.66 -6.73
C GLU A 319 -10.83 -6.92 -8.22
N GLN A 320 -9.62 -6.61 -8.71
CA GLN A 320 -9.20 -6.87 -10.08
C GLN A 320 -9.24 -8.38 -10.44
N HIS A 321 -9.11 -9.26 -9.43
CA HIS A 321 -9.23 -10.72 -9.60
C HIS A 321 -10.64 -11.26 -9.31
N GLY A 322 -11.64 -10.37 -9.15
CA GLY A 322 -13.03 -10.76 -8.88
C GLY A 322 -13.25 -11.32 -7.47
N ILE A 323 -12.42 -10.93 -6.51
CA ILE A 323 -12.48 -11.31 -5.11
C ILE A 323 -13.02 -10.12 -4.31
N ASP A 324 -14.14 -10.30 -3.61
CA ASP A 324 -14.74 -9.28 -2.75
C ASP A 324 -13.78 -8.94 -1.58
N ALA A 325 -13.60 -7.65 -1.30
CA ALA A 325 -12.72 -7.20 -0.24
C ALA A 325 -13.37 -6.18 0.69
N VAL A 326 -12.88 -6.13 1.93
CA VAL A 326 -13.10 -5.02 2.86
C VAL A 326 -11.78 -4.74 3.57
N VAL A 327 -11.49 -3.46 3.78
CA VAL A 327 -10.26 -3.02 4.45
C VAL A 327 -10.58 -2.68 5.90
N ILE A 328 -9.98 -3.40 6.86
CA ILE A 328 -10.25 -3.16 8.29
C ILE A 328 -9.17 -3.80 9.18
N GLY A 329 -8.62 -3.03 10.11
CA GLY A 329 -7.66 -3.54 11.06
C GLY A 329 -7.41 -2.59 12.23
N PRO A 330 -6.60 -3.05 13.23
CA PRO A 330 -6.28 -2.27 14.42
C PRO A 330 -5.33 -1.13 14.10
N GLY A 331 -5.39 -0.07 14.92
CA GLY A 331 -4.54 1.09 14.80
C GLY A 331 -5.16 2.20 13.95
N ASP A 332 -4.38 3.25 13.73
CA ASP A 332 -4.78 4.46 13.03
C ASP A 332 -3.69 4.81 12.00
N ILE A 333 -4.10 5.12 10.76
CA ILE A 333 -3.18 5.52 9.67
C ILE A 333 -2.32 6.73 10.04
N GLY A 334 -2.76 7.59 10.95
CA GLY A 334 -1.96 8.69 11.47
C GLY A 334 -0.75 8.24 12.31
N GLN A 335 -0.66 6.96 12.69
CA GLN A 335 0.50 6.36 13.36
C GLN A 335 1.44 5.66 12.36
N ALA A 336 0.91 5.23 11.23
CA ALA A 336 1.71 4.63 10.16
C ALA A 336 2.78 5.61 9.66
N HIS A 337 3.96 5.09 9.34
CA HIS A 337 5.09 5.86 8.79
C HIS A 337 5.57 7.01 9.69
N ALA A 338 5.19 7.02 10.97
CA ALA A 338 5.58 8.03 11.95
C ALA A 338 6.65 7.49 12.92
N ALA A 339 7.47 8.38 13.46
CA ALA A 339 8.36 8.02 14.57
C ALA A 339 7.53 7.70 15.83
N ASP A 340 8.02 6.75 16.61
CA ASP A 340 7.32 6.24 17.81
C ASP A 340 5.91 5.68 17.50
N GLU A 341 5.77 5.02 16.35
CA GLU A 341 4.57 4.28 15.94
C GLU A 341 4.09 3.36 17.06
N PHE A 342 2.77 3.33 17.27
CA PHE A 342 2.14 2.46 18.27
C PHE A 342 0.74 2.01 17.84
N VAL A 343 0.29 0.92 18.46
CA VAL A 343 -1.11 0.49 18.47
C VAL A 343 -1.60 0.36 19.90
N THR A 344 -2.88 0.62 20.16
CA THR A 344 -3.44 0.47 21.51
C THR A 344 -3.79 -0.99 21.79
N LEU A 345 -3.71 -1.41 23.07
CA LEU A 345 -4.17 -2.73 23.47
C LEU A 345 -5.68 -2.91 23.21
N ASP A 346 -6.46 -1.85 23.35
CA ASP A 346 -7.91 -1.86 23.07
C ASP A 346 -8.19 -2.13 21.59
N ASP A 347 -7.40 -1.55 20.67
CA ASP A 347 -7.54 -1.83 19.24
C ASP A 347 -7.10 -3.26 18.89
N LEU A 348 -6.06 -3.77 19.53
CA LEU A 348 -5.62 -5.16 19.33
C LEU A 348 -6.68 -6.17 19.81
N GLU A 349 -7.24 -5.99 21.00
CA GLU A 349 -8.28 -6.87 21.56
C GLU A 349 -9.58 -6.78 20.73
N TRP A 350 -9.93 -5.58 20.26
CA TRP A 350 -11.03 -5.39 19.32
C TRP A 350 -10.80 -6.16 18.01
N ALA A 351 -9.60 -6.10 17.43
CA ALA A 351 -9.27 -6.82 16.22
C ALA A 351 -9.29 -8.35 16.42
N VAL A 352 -8.85 -8.85 17.59
CA VAL A 352 -8.99 -10.27 17.94
C VAL A 352 -10.48 -10.68 17.90
N ALA A 353 -11.36 -9.91 18.52
CA ALA A 353 -12.80 -10.21 18.54
C ALA A 353 -13.42 -10.18 17.13
N LEU A 354 -13.06 -9.18 16.32
CA LEU A 354 -13.47 -9.07 14.91
C LEU A 354 -13.02 -10.28 14.10
N TYR A 355 -11.72 -10.57 14.09
CA TYR A 355 -11.16 -11.66 13.27
C TYR A 355 -11.68 -13.03 13.70
N ARG A 356 -11.85 -13.25 15.01
CA ARG A 356 -12.49 -14.47 15.53
C ARG A 356 -13.90 -14.67 14.98
N SER A 357 -14.70 -13.61 14.94
CA SER A 357 -16.05 -13.67 14.38
C SER A 357 -16.04 -13.98 12.88
N LEU A 358 -15.13 -13.34 12.13
CA LEU A 358 -15.02 -13.54 10.68
C LEU A 358 -14.48 -14.93 10.31
N LEU A 359 -13.56 -15.50 11.11
CA LEU A 359 -13.06 -16.87 10.94
C LEU A 359 -14.13 -17.92 11.26
N ALA A 360 -15.04 -17.66 12.20
CA ALA A 360 -16.12 -18.59 12.56
C ALA A 360 -17.21 -18.70 11.48
N THR A 361 -17.31 -17.70 10.60
CA THR A 361 -18.33 -17.63 9.52
C THR A 361 -17.76 -17.81 8.11
N ALA A 362 -16.48 -18.19 8.01
CA ALA A 362 -15.76 -18.31 6.74
C ALA A 362 -16.08 -19.61 5.98
#